data_2157ebd72e20a471c78293fcaa010a9a
#
_entry.id   2157ebd72e20a471c78293fcaa010a9a
#
_cell.length_a   1.000
_cell.length_b   1.000
_cell.length_c   1.000
_cell.angle_alpha   90.00
_cell.angle_beta   90.00
_cell.angle_gamma   90.00
#
_symmetry.space_group_name_H-M   'P 1'
#
loop_
_entity.id
_entity.type
_entity.pdbx_description
1 polymer ?
#
loop_
_entity_poly.entity_id
_entity_poly.type
_entity_poly.pdbx_seq_one_letter_code
_entity_poly.pdbx_strand_id
1 'polypeptide(L)'
;MDFFPIGKVKTKLGVASYKGHFVHAFNFKFKDGVSEEEIAGLMNELASLKDKIPVLKELVVGKNEAHWHRGFQYGQISVFEKKEDLMAYDKHPEHTKLVRKIGPKIVGGHAMDFIPIEA
;
A
#
# COMPACT_ATOMS: atom_id res chain seq x y z
N MET A 1 29.54 -10.94 0.08
CA MET A 1 28.22 -10.39 0.36
C MET A 1 27.95 -9.21 -0.59
N ASP A 2 26.82 -9.27 -1.26
CA ASP A 2 26.47 -8.18 -2.17
C ASP A 2 26.07 -6.95 -1.38
N PHE A 3 26.53 -5.82 -1.85
CA PHE A 3 26.23 -4.53 -1.24
C PHE A 3 25.39 -3.70 -2.21
N PHE A 4 24.25 -3.25 -1.76
CA PHE A 4 23.36 -2.40 -2.56
C PHE A 4 23.39 -0.98 -2.06
N PRO A 5 23.57 0.02 -2.95
CA PRO A 5 23.45 1.41 -2.56
C PRO A 5 22.06 1.71 -2.00
N ILE A 6 22.00 2.71 -1.13
CA ILE A 6 20.72 3.23 -0.64
C ILE A 6 19.90 3.69 -1.83
N GLY A 7 18.62 3.42 -1.80
CA GLY A 7 17.70 3.74 -2.89
C GLY A 7 17.53 2.64 -3.92
N LYS A 8 18.25 1.54 -3.75
CA LYS A 8 18.13 0.39 -4.64
C LYS A 8 17.74 -0.84 -3.86
N VAL A 9 16.80 -1.59 -4.40
CA VAL A 9 16.33 -2.84 -3.83
C VAL A 9 16.42 -3.91 -4.89
N LYS A 10 17.10 -5.00 -4.59
CA LYS A 10 17.12 -6.14 -5.49
C LYS A 10 15.87 -6.97 -5.26
N THR A 11 15.03 -7.05 -6.26
CA THR A 11 13.81 -7.86 -6.20
C THR A 11 14.07 -9.20 -6.86
N LYS A 12 13.11 -10.12 -6.73
CA LYS A 12 13.15 -11.41 -7.42
C LYS A 12 13.19 -11.24 -8.94
N LEU A 13 12.71 -10.12 -9.45
CA LEU A 13 12.71 -9.84 -10.88
C LEU A 13 13.93 -9.05 -11.32
N GLY A 14 14.85 -8.76 -10.42
CA GLY A 14 16.07 -8.03 -10.73
C GLY A 14 15.90 -6.51 -10.78
N VAL A 15 14.73 -5.99 -10.45
CA VAL A 15 14.54 -4.54 -10.37
C VAL A 15 15.31 -4.02 -9.18
N ALA A 16 16.14 -3.03 -9.39
CA ALA A 16 17.06 -2.57 -8.37
C ALA A 16 16.79 -1.16 -7.85
N SER A 17 15.84 -0.42 -8.39
CA SER A 17 15.62 0.95 -7.96
C SER A 17 14.18 1.40 -8.17
N TYR A 18 13.67 2.17 -7.21
CA TYR A 18 12.37 2.84 -7.33
C TYR A 18 12.54 4.35 -7.59
N LYS A 19 13.76 4.79 -7.88
CA LYS A 19 14.01 6.20 -8.17
C LYS A 19 13.08 6.70 -9.27
N GLY A 20 12.42 7.82 -9.02
CA GLY A 20 11.50 8.42 -9.99
C GLY A 20 10.12 7.80 -10.02
N HIS A 21 9.92 6.68 -9.36
CA HIS A 21 8.58 6.10 -9.20
C HIS A 21 7.76 6.95 -8.23
N PHE A 22 6.48 6.67 -8.15
CA PHE A 22 5.60 7.33 -7.20
C PHE A 22 5.16 6.34 -6.14
N VAL A 23 5.42 6.66 -4.87
CA VAL A 23 5.07 5.81 -3.74
C VAL A 23 3.92 6.43 -2.97
N HIS A 24 2.89 5.64 -2.72
CA HIS A 24 1.75 6.01 -1.90
C HIS A 24 1.72 5.08 -0.69
N ALA A 25 1.91 5.65 0.50
CA ALA A 25 1.82 4.91 1.75
C ALA A 25 0.59 5.38 2.52
N PHE A 26 -0.16 4.45 3.08
CA PHE A 26 -1.37 4.77 3.81
C PHE A 26 -1.48 3.86 5.03
N ASN A 27 -1.70 4.45 6.20
CA ASN A 27 -1.99 3.67 7.40
C ASN A 27 -3.38 4.00 7.91
N PHE A 28 -4.01 3.03 8.57
CA PHE A 28 -5.40 3.16 8.99
C PHE A 28 -5.71 2.19 10.14
N LYS A 29 -6.89 2.35 10.71
CA LYS A 29 -7.40 1.44 11.73
C LYS A 29 -8.83 1.07 11.42
N PHE A 30 -9.24 -0.10 11.90
CA PHE A 30 -10.63 -0.52 11.80
C PHE A 30 -11.45 0.02 12.98
N LYS A 31 -12.75 0.17 12.75
CA LYS A 31 -13.67 0.54 13.82
C LYS A 31 -13.71 -0.56 14.88
N ASP A 32 -14.01 -0.16 16.10
CA ASP A 32 -14.25 -1.12 17.18
C ASP A 32 -15.40 -2.03 16.78
N GLY A 33 -15.29 -3.31 17.12
CA GLY A 33 -16.33 -4.27 16.82
C GLY A 33 -16.18 -5.01 15.49
N VAL A 34 -15.28 -4.57 14.61
CA VAL A 34 -14.96 -5.35 13.41
C VAL A 34 -14.12 -6.55 13.84
N SER A 35 -14.56 -7.75 13.50
CA SER A 35 -13.89 -8.96 13.94
C SER A 35 -12.53 -9.13 13.26
N GLU A 36 -11.64 -9.85 13.93
CA GLU A 36 -10.34 -10.15 13.33
C GLU A 36 -10.45 -10.96 12.05
N GLU A 37 -11.43 -11.84 11.98
CA GLU A 37 -11.71 -12.62 10.78
C GLU A 37 -12.12 -11.73 9.61
N GLU A 38 -12.98 -10.75 9.86
CA GLU A 38 -13.40 -9.81 8.84
C GLU A 38 -12.23 -8.93 8.41
N ILE A 39 -11.41 -8.47 9.35
CA ILE A 39 -10.22 -7.68 9.06
C ILE A 39 -9.28 -8.47 8.15
N ALA A 40 -9.02 -9.73 8.50
CA ALA A 40 -8.14 -10.57 7.70
C ALA A 40 -8.64 -10.71 6.26
N GLY A 41 -9.95 -10.92 6.11
CA GLY A 41 -10.57 -11.01 4.78
C GLY A 41 -10.40 -9.74 3.97
N LEU A 42 -10.64 -8.59 4.60
CA LEU A 42 -10.52 -7.30 3.92
C LEU A 42 -9.07 -6.99 3.56
N MET A 43 -8.12 -7.31 4.44
CA MET A 43 -6.71 -7.10 4.14
C MET A 43 -6.24 -8.00 3.00
N ASN A 44 -6.73 -9.23 2.93
CA ASN A 44 -6.44 -10.12 1.81
C ASN A 44 -7.01 -9.58 0.49
N GLU A 45 -8.22 -9.02 0.52
CA GLU A 45 -8.79 -8.39 -0.66
C GLU A 45 -7.96 -7.19 -1.11
N LEU A 46 -7.50 -6.38 -0.15
CA LEU A 46 -6.64 -5.25 -0.46
C LEU A 46 -5.34 -5.72 -1.14
N ALA A 47 -4.70 -6.73 -0.58
CA ALA A 47 -3.49 -7.28 -1.17
C ALA A 47 -3.71 -7.82 -2.59
N SER A 48 -4.89 -8.36 -2.85
CA SER A 48 -5.21 -8.95 -4.16
C SER A 48 -5.31 -7.92 -5.29
N LEU A 49 -5.43 -6.63 -4.94
CA LEU A 49 -5.51 -5.57 -5.96
C LEU A 49 -4.28 -5.52 -6.85
N LYS A 50 -3.14 -5.96 -6.34
CA LYS A 50 -1.92 -5.98 -7.14
C LYS A 50 -2.11 -6.75 -8.44
N ASP A 51 -2.80 -7.87 -8.38
CA ASP A 51 -3.02 -8.73 -9.55
C ASP A 51 -4.17 -8.26 -10.43
N LYS A 52 -4.95 -7.30 -9.94
CA LYS A 52 -6.15 -6.84 -10.63
C LYS A 52 -6.00 -5.48 -11.29
N ILE A 53 -5.04 -4.69 -10.84
CA ILE A 53 -4.88 -3.30 -11.31
C ILE A 53 -3.49 -3.14 -11.92
N PRO A 54 -3.40 -3.08 -13.25
CA PRO A 54 -2.12 -3.12 -13.96
C PRO A 54 -1.15 -1.99 -13.62
N VAL A 55 -1.64 -0.79 -13.25
CA VAL A 55 -0.74 0.33 -12.94
C VAL A 55 0.01 0.14 -11.62
N LEU A 56 -0.41 -0.80 -10.77
CA LEU A 56 0.32 -1.12 -9.55
C LEU A 56 1.58 -1.90 -9.89
N LYS A 57 2.74 -1.30 -9.60
CA LYS A 57 4.02 -1.98 -9.74
C LYS A 57 4.30 -2.86 -8.53
N GLU A 58 4.00 -2.34 -7.35
CA GLU A 58 4.11 -3.06 -6.10
C GLU A 58 2.94 -2.67 -5.22
N LEU A 59 2.48 -3.62 -4.43
CA LEU A 59 1.51 -3.37 -3.36
C LEU A 59 1.84 -4.33 -2.23
N VAL A 60 2.15 -3.78 -1.07
CA VAL A 60 2.34 -4.58 0.13
C VAL A 60 1.41 -4.05 1.21
N VAL A 61 0.84 -4.96 1.96
CA VAL A 61 -0.09 -4.62 3.04
C VAL A 61 0.31 -5.42 4.27
N GLY A 62 0.01 -4.88 5.43
CA GLY A 62 0.34 -5.59 6.65
C GLY A 62 -0.06 -4.86 7.89
N LYS A 63 0.26 -5.50 9.01
CA LYS A 63 0.02 -4.95 10.32
C LYS A 63 1.15 -3.99 10.69
N ASN A 64 0.77 -2.84 11.25
CA ASN A 64 1.74 -1.84 11.69
C ASN A 64 2.30 -2.24 13.06
N GLU A 65 3.54 -2.67 13.08
CA GLU A 65 4.22 -3.10 14.30
C GLU A 65 5.04 -1.98 14.97
N ALA A 66 4.94 -0.75 14.47
CA ALA A 66 5.69 0.36 15.04
C ALA A 66 5.25 0.65 16.47
N HIS A 67 6.22 0.99 17.33
CA HIS A 67 5.94 1.38 18.70
C HIS A 67 4.99 2.59 18.75
N TRP A 68 5.17 3.53 17.82
CA TRP A 68 4.38 4.75 17.74
C TRP A 68 3.30 4.67 16.66
N HIS A 69 2.58 3.55 16.56
CA HIS A 69 1.53 3.41 15.54
C HIS A 69 0.30 4.29 15.80
N ARG A 70 0.14 4.80 17.01
CA ARG A 70 -0.96 5.72 17.39
C ARG A 70 -2.36 5.20 17.06
N GLY A 71 -2.55 3.89 17.14
CA GLY A 71 -3.81 3.25 16.82
C GLY A 71 -4.00 2.89 15.35
N PHE A 72 -3.12 3.36 14.46
CA PHE A 72 -3.17 3.00 13.04
C PHE A 72 -2.49 1.65 12.84
N GLN A 73 -3.26 0.60 13.05
CA GLN A 73 -2.75 -0.76 13.20
C GLN A 73 -2.44 -1.47 11.90
N TYR A 74 -2.81 -0.89 10.77
CA TYR A 74 -2.64 -1.50 9.45
C TYR A 74 -2.09 -0.49 8.48
N GLY A 75 -1.40 -0.99 7.47
CA GLY A 75 -0.82 -0.11 6.47
C GLY A 75 -0.66 -0.80 5.14
N GLN A 76 -0.48 0.05 4.13
CA GLN A 76 -0.16 -0.39 2.78
C GLN A 76 0.86 0.53 2.17
N ILE A 77 1.64 -0.03 1.25
CA ILE A 77 2.53 0.75 0.38
C ILE A 77 2.22 0.34 -1.04
N SER A 78 1.92 1.33 -1.87
CA SER A 78 1.66 1.15 -3.30
C SER A 78 2.74 1.88 -4.08
N VAL A 79 3.26 1.24 -5.13
CA VAL A 79 4.27 1.85 -5.99
C VAL A 79 3.74 1.91 -7.40
N PHE A 80 3.84 3.09 -8.01
CA PHE A 80 3.42 3.35 -9.38
C PHE A 80 4.61 3.85 -10.18
N GLU A 81 4.55 3.72 -11.49
CA GLU A 81 5.59 4.24 -12.36
C GLU A 81 5.63 5.76 -12.34
N LYS A 82 4.47 6.39 -12.23
CA LYS A 82 4.34 7.85 -12.22
C LYS A 82 3.15 8.28 -11.38
N LYS A 83 3.13 9.55 -11.00
CA LYS A 83 2.11 10.13 -10.13
C LYS A 83 0.70 9.96 -10.69
N GLU A 84 0.54 10.12 -11.99
CA GLU A 84 -0.78 10.04 -12.64
C GLU A 84 -1.43 8.67 -12.49
N ASP A 85 -0.62 7.65 -12.28
CA ASP A 85 -1.12 6.29 -12.11
C ASP A 85 -1.87 6.10 -10.79
N LEU A 86 -1.61 6.93 -9.78
CA LEU A 86 -2.39 6.90 -8.55
C LEU A 86 -3.86 7.19 -8.84
N MET A 87 -4.14 8.18 -9.69
CA MET A 87 -5.51 8.50 -10.05
C MET A 87 -6.17 7.36 -10.84
N ALA A 88 -5.43 6.75 -11.75
CA ALA A 88 -5.93 5.58 -12.47
C ALA A 88 -6.26 4.42 -11.53
N TYR A 89 -5.43 4.23 -10.52
CA TYR A 89 -5.68 3.25 -9.45
C TYR A 89 -6.93 3.60 -8.66
N ASP A 90 -7.05 4.85 -8.20
CA ASP A 90 -8.18 5.28 -7.39
C ASP A 90 -9.51 5.11 -8.11
N LYS A 91 -9.53 5.32 -9.42
CA LYS A 91 -10.74 5.21 -10.24
C LYS A 91 -11.01 3.82 -10.77
N HIS A 92 -10.07 2.90 -10.60
CA HIS A 92 -10.22 1.56 -11.12
C HIS A 92 -11.41 0.86 -10.45
N PRO A 93 -12.27 0.15 -11.21
CA PRO A 93 -13.45 -0.51 -10.64
C PRO A 93 -13.15 -1.46 -9.48
N GLU A 94 -12.03 -2.17 -9.55
CA GLU A 94 -11.65 -3.08 -8.46
C GLU A 94 -11.30 -2.32 -7.18
N HIS A 95 -10.67 -1.15 -7.31
CA HIS A 95 -10.38 -0.29 -6.17
C HIS A 95 -11.66 0.30 -5.58
N THR A 96 -12.52 0.87 -6.42
CA THR A 96 -13.76 1.48 -5.93
C THR A 96 -14.69 0.46 -5.29
N LYS A 97 -14.73 -0.75 -5.82
CA LYS A 97 -15.49 -1.85 -5.23
C LYS A 97 -15.00 -2.17 -3.81
N LEU A 98 -13.69 -2.25 -3.64
CA LEU A 98 -13.12 -2.52 -2.31
C LEU A 98 -13.36 -1.36 -1.36
N VAL A 99 -13.21 -0.11 -1.82
CA VAL A 99 -13.43 1.08 -0.98
C VAL A 99 -14.86 1.10 -0.44
N ARG A 100 -15.85 0.75 -1.23
CA ARG A 100 -17.24 0.65 -0.77
C ARG A 100 -17.40 -0.36 0.34
N LYS A 101 -16.58 -1.39 0.33
CA LYS A 101 -16.63 -2.49 1.30
C LYS A 101 -15.86 -2.17 2.57
N ILE A 102 -14.64 -1.66 2.42
CA ILE A 102 -13.73 -1.41 3.54
C ILE A 102 -13.95 -0.04 4.18
N GLY A 103 -14.31 0.97 3.37
CA GLY A 103 -14.44 2.35 3.86
C GLY A 103 -15.33 2.50 5.08
N PRO A 104 -16.54 1.92 5.12
CA PRO A 104 -17.39 2.00 6.30
C PRO A 104 -16.82 1.31 7.54
N LYS A 105 -15.81 0.48 7.37
CA LYS A 105 -15.23 -0.32 8.45
C LYS A 105 -13.99 0.30 9.06
N ILE A 106 -13.44 1.34 8.45
CA ILE A 106 -12.21 1.96 8.93
C ILE A 106 -12.46 3.33 9.54
N VAL A 107 -11.56 3.73 10.42
CA VAL A 107 -11.59 5.04 11.08
C VAL A 107 -10.22 5.68 10.93
N GLY A 108 -10.21 6.87 10.35
CA GLY A 108 -8.99 7.64 10.25
C GLY A 108 -7.97 7.01 9.32
N GLY A 109 -6.90 7.72 9.12
CA GLY A 109 -5.80 7.27 8.29
C GLY A 109 -4.88 8.41 7.99
N HIS A 110 -3.65 8.06 7.65
CA HIS A 110 -2.65 9.02 7.21
C HIS A 110 -2.05 8.52 5.91
N ALA A 111 -1.93 9.42 4.95
CA ALA A 111 -1.28 9.14 3.68
C ALA A 111 0.05 9.87 3.61
N MET A 112 1.00 9.26 2.95
CA MET A 112 2.26 9.89 2.61
C MET A 112 2.58 9.49 1.17
N ASP A 113 2.73 10.49 0.31
CA ASP A 113 3.05 10.28 -1.10
C ASP A 113 4.38 10.93 -1.39
N PHE A 114 5.27 10.20 -2.03
CA PHE A 114 6.59 10.72 -2.32
C PHE A 114 7.21 10.05 -3.53
N ILE A 115 8.21 10.73 -4.08
CA ILE A 115 9.02 10.20 -5.17
C ILE A 115 10.39 9.84 -4.59
N PRO A 116 10.76 8.55 -4.60
CA PRO A 116 12.05 8.13 -4.07
C PRO A 116 13.22 8.81 -4.78
N ILE A 117 14.20 9.18 -4.00
CA ILE A 117 15.47 9.71 -4.50
C ILE A 117 16.57 8.72 -4.18
N GLU A 118 17.63 8.73 -4.96
CA GLU A 118 18.83 7.97 -4.63
C GLU A 118 19.67 8.75 -3.64
N ALA A 119 20.15 8.03 -2.64
CA ALA A 119 21.09 8.60 -1.69
C ALA A 119 22.52 8.48 -2.18
#